data_0dcbaefeca7ef8badf880953df206443
#
_entry.id   0dcbaefeca7ef8badf880953df206443
#
_cell.length_a   1.000
_cell.length_b   1.000
_cell.length_c   1.000
_cell.angle_alpha   90.00
_cell.angle_beta   90.00
_cell.angle_gamma   90.00
#
_symmetry.space_group_name_H-M   'P 1'
#
loop_
_entity.id
_entity.type
_entity.pdbx_description
1 polymer ?
#
loop_
_entity_poly.entity_id
_entity_poly.type
_entity_poly.pdbx_seq_one_letter_code
_entity_poly.pdbx_strand_id
1 'polypeptide(L)'
;MSDIARKASVMLLALLLALPATAATREERRVADAADVLDQLLRIPERSIPPSLLSRAYAVAVIPNVVKVGFGVGGRRGRGILVVRQDDSSWSNPAFITMTGGSIGWQVGAQSTDVILVFRTRKGVERIANGQFTLGADASVAAGPVGRHTSVATDIRFQAEVVSYSRSRGLF
;
A
#
# COMPACT_ATOMS: atom_id res chain seq x y z
N MET A 1 8.26 61.93 -3.83
CA MET A 1 8.00 60.83 -4.84
C MET A 1 8.73 59.52 -4.59
N SER A 2 9.67 59.45 -3.67
CA SER A 2 10.49 58.25 -3.41
C SER A 2 9.84 57.17 -2.50
N ASP A 3 9.00 57.56 -1.54
CA ASP A 3 8.37 56.63 -0.60
C ASP A 3 7.25 55.78 -1.20
N ILE A 4 6.48 56.33 -2.11
CA ILE A 4 5.37 55.61 -2.78
C ILE A 4 5.94 54.55 -3.71
N ALA A 5 7.00 54.85 -4.44
CA ALA A 5 7.69 53.90 -5.32
C ALA A 5 8.33 52.76 -4.51
N ARG A 6 8.90 53.06 -3.34
CA ARG A 6 9.49 52.04 -2.48
C ARG A 6 8.45 51.13 -1.84
N LYS A 7 7.34 51.65 -1.41
CA LYS A 7 6.18 50.86 -0.90
C LYS A 7 5.54 50.01 -1.97
N ALA A 8 5.42 50.52 -3.19
CA ALA A 8 4.91 49.78 -4.34
C ALA A 8 5.84 48.62 -4.73
N SER A 9 7.18 48.81 -4.71
CA SER A 9 8.16 47.76 -4.97
C SER A 9 8.16 46.67 -3.91
N VAL A 10 8.01 47.02 -2.62
CA VAL A 10 7.93 46.05 -1.53
C VAL A 10 6.64 45.25 -1.61
N MET A 11 5.53 45.88 -1.97
CA MET A 11 4.22 45.21 -2.14
C MET A 11 4.24 44.27 -3.37
N LEU A 12 4.88 44.67 -4.45
CA LEU A 12 5.04 43.82 -5.65
C LEU A 12 5.95 42.62 -5.37
N LEU A 13 7.02 42.81 -4.59
CA LEU A 13 7.92 41.74 -4.18
C LEU A 13 7.24 40.74 -3.22
N ALA A 14 6.37 41.23 -2.31
CA ALA A 14 5.58 40.39 -1.43
C ALA A 14 4.52 39.57 -2.19
N LEU A 15 3.94 40.11 -3.26
CA LEU A 15 2.99 39.43 -4.11
C LEU A 15 3.64 38.33 -4.97
N LEU A 16 4.90 38.51 -5.35
CA LEU A 16 5.69 37.51 -6.11
C LEU A 16 6.14 36.32 -5.25
N LEU A 17 6.18 36.46 -3.91
CA LEU A 17 6.53 35.39 -2.96
C LEU A 17 5.31 34.54 -2.56
N ALA A 18 4.11 34.93 -2.91
CA ALA A 18 2.88 34.16 -2.71
C ALA A 18 2.61 33.16 -3.87
N LEU A 19 3.64 32.47 -4.36
CA LEU A 19 3.44 31.29 -5.18
C LEU A 19 2.74 30.23 -4.32
N PRO A 20 1.56 29.73 -4.73
CA PRO A 20 0.95 28.63 -4.00
C PRO A 20 1.92 27.47 -4.03
N ALA A 21 2.49 27.13 -2.90
CA ALA A 21 3.14 25.83 -2.73
C ALA A 21 2.03 24.80 -2.98
N THR A 22 2.02 24.20 -4.17
CA THR A 22 1.11 23.10 -4.51
C THR A 22 1.47 21.94 -3.58
N ALA A 23 0.86 21.94 -2.39
CA ALA A 23 0.96 20.80 -1.50
C ALA A 23 0.35 19.61 -2.25
N ALA A 24 1.11 18.54 -2.39
CA ALA A 24 0.64 17.31 -2.99
C ALA A 24 -0.71 16.91 -2.41
N THR A 25 -1.65 16.54 -3.28
CA THR A 25 -2.98 16.10 -2.85
C THR A 25 -2.86 14.87 -1.95
N ARG A 26 -3.93 14.55 -1.20
CA ARG A 26 -3.94 13.32 -0.37
C ARG A 26 -3.78 12.07 -1.22
N GLU A 27 -4.27 12.12 -2.43
CA GLU A 27 -4.21 11.06 -3.43
C GLU A 27 -2.77 10.85 -3.92
N GLU A 28 -2.09 11.92 -4.31
CA GLU A 28 -0.68 11.88 -4.74
C GLU A 28 0.22 11.35 -3.63
N ARG A 29 0.01 11.80 -2.39
CA ARG A 29 0.77 11.27 -1.25
C ARG A 29 0.56 9.78 -1.04
N ARG A 30 -0.66 9.26 -1.19
CA ARG A 30 -0.91 7.81 -1.08
C ARG A 30 -0.22 7.00 -2.17
N VAL A 31 -0.17 7.54 -3.39
CA VAL A 31 0.57 6.89 -4.48
C VAL A 31 2.06 6.88 -4.18
N ALA A 32 2.62 8.00 -3.71
CA ALA A 32 4.02 8.09 -3.32
C ALA A 32 4.36 7.13 -2.17
N ASP A 33 3.56 7.14 -1.09
CA ASP A 33 3.74 6.22 0.04
C ASP A 33 3.68 4.75 -0.39
N ALA A 34 2.79 4.40 -1.30
CA ALA A 34 2.68 3.04 -1.82
C ALA A 34 3.89 2.65 -2.69
N ALA A 35 4.38 3.57 -3.52
CA ALA A 35 5.58 3.36 -4.31
C ALA A 35 6.81 3.15 -3.42
N ASP A 36 6.96 3.95 -2.37
CA ASP A 36 8.05 3.83 -1.39
C ASP A 36 8.03 2.48 -0.66
N VAL A 37 6.85 2.02 -0.26
CA VAL A 37 6.69 0.70 0.40
C VAL A 37 7.09 -0.42 -0.54
N LEU A 38 6.65 -0.37 -1.79
CA LEU A 38 6.99 -1.38 -2.79
C LEU A 38 8.49 -1.40 -3.08
N ASP A 39 9.10 -0.23 -3.31
CA ASP A 39 10.53 -0.10 -3.56
C ASP A 39 11.37 -0.63 -2.38
N GLN A 40 11.03 -0.25 -1.16
CA GLN A 40 11.70 -0.73 0.04
C GLN A 40 11.61 -2.25 0.20
N LEU A 41 10.47 -2.86 -0.13
CA LEU A 41 10.33 -4.32 -0.05
C LEU A 41 11.14 -5.02 -1.13
N LEU A 42 11.19 -4.46 -2.34
CA LEU A 42 11.95 -5.04 -3.45
C LEU A 42 13.47 -4.95 -3.26
N ARG A 43 13.96 -3.99 -2.48
CA ARG A 43 15.40 -3.82 -2.17
C ARG A 43 15.95 -4.84 -1.17
N ILE A 44 15.10 -5.54 -0.42
CA ILE A 44 15.53 -6.53 0.56
C ILE A 44 15.45 -7.92 -0.07
N PRO A 45 16.56 -8.53 -0.54
CA PRO A 45 16.53 -9.78 -1.29
C PRO A 45 15.87 -10.94 -0.52
N GLU A 46 16.07 -10.98 0.81
CA GLU A 46 15.58 -12.06 1.68
C GLU A 46 14.07 -11.95 1.96
N ARG A 47 13.47 -10.79 1.70
CA ARG A 47 12.04 -10.50 1.95
C ARG A 47 11.30 -10.02 0.71
N SER A 48 12.00 -9.97 -0.43
CA SER A 48 11.40 -9.48 -1.66
C SER A 48 10.31 -10.41 -2.19
N ILE A 49 9.34 -9.81 -2.85
CA ILE A 49 8.35 -10.54 -3.63
C ILE A 49 9.06 -11.18 -4.82
N PRO A 50 8.91 -12.50 -5.04
CA PRO A 50 9.54 -13.16 -6.19
C PRO A 50 9.13 -12.47 -7.51
N PRO A 51 10.10 -12.12 -8.39
CA PRO A 51 9.79 -11.50 -9.68
C PRO A 51 8.83 -12.33 -10.53
N SER A 52 8.91 -13.66 -10.45
CA SER A 52 8.01 -14.59 -11.13
C SER A 52 6.56 -14.49 -10.65
N LEU A 53 6.33 -14.11 -9.39
CA LEU A 53 4.97 -13.87 -8.88
C LEU A 53 4.44 -12.52 -9.37
N LEU A 54 5.27 -11.47 -9.35
CA LEU A 54 4.88 -10.16 -9.86
C LEU A 54 4.62 -10.17 -11.36
N SER A 55 5.42 -10.90 -12.16
CA SER A 55 5.22 -11.00 -13.60
C SER A 55 3.92 -11.70 -13.99
N ARG A 56 3.37 -12.56 -13.13
CA ARG A 56 2.10 -13.29 -13.32
C ARG A 56 0.94 -12.68 -12.54
N ALA A 57 1.18 -11.60 -11.81
CA ALA A 57 0.14 -10.96 -11.02
C ALA A 57 -0.93 -10.34 -11.94
N TYR A 58 -2.18 -10.62 -11.63
CA TYR A 58 -3.33 -9.95 -12.24
C TYR A 58 -3.50 -8.54 -11.68
N ALA A 59 -3.29 -8.37 -10.38
CA ALA A 59 -3.33 -7.07 -9.72
C ALA A 59 -2.40 -7.03 -8.49
N VAL A 60 -2.03 -5.83 -8.08
CA VAL A 60 -1.26 -5.59 -6.86
C VAL A 60 -1.93 -4.49 -6.06
N ALA A 61 -2.16 -4.74 -4.77
CA ALA A 61 -2.56 -3.69 -3.84
C ALA A 61 -1.42 -3.40 -2.87
N VAL A 62 -1.16 -2.13 -2.64
CA VAL A 62 -0.17 -1.66 -1.66
C VAL A 62 -0.88 -0.79 -0.64
N ILE A 63 -0.82 -1.19 0.61
CA ILE A 63 -1.53 -0.56 1.72
C ILE A 63 -0.51 -0.19 2.80
N PRO A 64 0.05 1.03 2.72
CA PRO A 64 0.98 1.53 3.73
C PRO A 64 0.30 1.73 5.08
N ASN A 65 1.05 1.60 6.13
CA ASN A 65 0.65 1.98 7.50
C ASN A 65 -0.72 1.42 7.92
N VAL A 66 -0.96 0.13 7.72
CA VAL A 66 -2.13 -0.55 8.28
C VAL A 66 -2.00 -0.54 9.79
N VAL A 67 -2.84 0.24 10.44
CA VAL A 67 -2.89 0.35 11.91
C VAL A 67 -3.77 -0.76 12.46
N LYS A 68 -3.22 -1.52 13.39
CA LYS A 68 -3.94 -2.50 14.21
C LYS A 68 -4.01 -1.97 15.63
N VAL A 69 -5.22 -1.87 16.17
CA VAL A 69 -5.47 -1.45 17.57
C VAL A 69 -6.37 -2.48 18.21
N GLY A 70 -6.05 -2.89 19.44
CA GLY A 70 -6.91 -3.84 20.14
C GLY A 70 -6.46 -4.15 21.54
N PHE A 71 -7.45 -4.59 22.31
CA PHE A 71 -7.34 -5.15 23.65
C PHE A 71 -8.24 -6.40 23.72
N GLY A 72 -7.66 -7.58 23.50
CA GLY A 72 -8.42 -8.82 23.36
C GLY A 72 -9.18 -8.94 22.04
N VAL A 73 -10.00 -7.95 21.71
CA VAL A 73 -10.66 -7.76 20.42
C VAL A 73 -10.18 -6.43 19.85
N GLY A 74 -9.87 -6.41 18.57
CA GLY A 74 -9.33 -5.21 17.93
C GLY A 74 -9.80 -5.04 16.50
N GLY A 75 -9.45 -3.88 15.94
CA GLY A 75 -9.66 -3.55 14.54
C GLY A 75 -8.35 -3.24 13.83
N ARG A 76 -8.34 -3.45 12.52
CA ARG A 76 -7.28 -2.96 11.64
C ARG A 76 -7.88 -2.10 10.55
N ARG A 77 -7.15 -1.05 10.18
CA ARG A 77 -7.54 -0.16 9.10
C ARG A 77 -6.31 0.34 8.36
N GLY A 78 -6.38 0.34 7.03
CA GLY A 78 -5.37 0.90 6.17
C GLY A 78 -6.01 1.50 4.92
N ARG A 79 -5.29 2.43 4.29
CA ARG A 79 -5.66 3.03 3.01
C ARG A 79 -4.49 2.85 2.06
N GLY A 80 -4.79 2.48 0.83
CA GLY A 80 -3.76 2.20 -0.16
C GLY A 80 -4.28 2.37 -1.57
N ILE A 81 -3.54 1.76 -2.48
CA ILE A 81 -3.85 1.74 -3.90
C ILE A 81 -3.93 0.30 -4.40
N LEU A 82 -4.70 0.11 -5.46
CA LEU A 82 -4.79 -1.12 -6.24
C LEU A 82 -4.46 -0.77 -7.70
N VAL A 83 -3.59 -1.53 -8.32
CA VAL A 83 -3.32 -1.48 -9.76
C VAL A 83 -3.63 -2.84 -10.37
N VAL A 84 -4.20 -2.83 -11.56
CA VAL A 84 -4.58 -4.05 -12.29
C VAL A 84 -3.76 -4.13 -13.57
N ARG A 85 -3.31 -5.34 -13.93
CA ARG A 85 -2.60 -5.57 -15.18
C ARG A 85 -3.58 -5.53 -16.33
N GLN A 86 -3.24 -4.79 -17.38
CA GLN A 86 -4.01 -4.67 -18.61
C GLN A 86 -3.56 -5.72 -19.64
N ASP A 87 -4.34 -5.87 -20.70
CA ASP A 87 -4.07 -6.87 -21.74
C ASP A 87 -2.75 -6.60 -22.48
N ASP A 88 -2.32 -5.35 -22.56
CA ASP A 88 -1.03 -4.94 -23.12
C ASP A 88 0.16 -5.12 -22.15
N SER A 89 -0.08 -5.77 -21.01
CA SER A 89 0.88 -5.96 -19.90
C SER A 89 1.28 -4.69 -19.14
N SER A 90 0.71 -3.54 -19.45
CA SER A 90 0.84 -2.33 -18.66
C SER A 90 0.02 -2.42 -17.36
N TRP A 91 0.22 -1.47 -16.45
CA TRP A 91 -0.58 -1.34 -15.25
C TRP A 91 -1.61 -0.23 -15.40
N SER A 92 -2.80 -0.45 -14.85
CA SER A 92 -3.84 0.57 -14.82
C SER A 92 -3.44 1.77 -13.98
N ASN A 93 -4.16 2.88 -14.12
CA ASN A 93 -4.11 3.95 -13.13
C ASN A 93 -4.48 3.38 -11.75
N PRO A 94 -3.87 3.91 -10.66
CA PRO A 94 -4.13 3.44 -9.32
C PRO A 94 -5.58 3.75 -8.89
N ALA A 95 -6.30 2.73 -8.44
CA ALA A 95 -7.57 2.87 -7.74
C ALA A 95 -7.32 2.96 -6.23
N PHE A 96 -8.00 3.87 -5.54
CA PHE A 96 -7.86 4.03 -4.09
C PHE A 96 -8.72 3.02 -3.35
N ILE A 97 -8.11 2.30 -2.41
CA ILE A 97 -8.79 1.29 -1.61
C ILE A 97 -8.66 1.56 -0.12
N THR A 98 -9.62 1.06 0.63
CA THR A 98 -9.57 1.06 2.10
C THR A 98 -9.74 -0.39 2.57
N MET A 99 -8.78 -0.85 3.36
CA MET A 99 -8.84 -2.14 4.03
C MET A 99 -9.31 -1.94 5.46
N THR A 100 -10.34 -2.68 5.86
CA THR A 100 -10.80 -2.77 7.25
C THR A 100 -10.90 -4.23 7.63
N GLY A 101 -10.74 -4.55 8.91
CA GLY A 101 -10.89 -5.92 9.37
C GLY A 101 -10.87 -6.00 10.89
N GLY A 102 -11.54 -7.01 11.43
CA GLY A 102 -11.42 -7.39 12.83
C GLY A 102 -10.10 -8.11 13.09
N SER A 103 -9.62 -8.05 14.31
CA SER A 103 -8.51 -8.86 14.79
C SER A 103 -8.84 -9.36 16.20
N ILE A 104 -8.61 -10.65 16.43
CA ILE A 104 -8.69 -11.25 17.75
C ILE A 104 -7.25 -11.54 18.18
N GLY A 105 -6.87 -11.16 19.37
CA GLY A 105 -5.53 -11.46 19.90
C GLY A 105 -5.31 -10.79 21.25
N TRP A 106 -4.58 -11.49 22.10
CA TRP A 106 -4.29 -11.09 23.48
C TRP A 106 -3.23 -9.95 23.58
N GLN A 107 -2.77 -9.42 22.44
CA GLN A 107 -1.79 -8.35 22.45
C GLN A 107 -2.48 -7.00 22.63
N VAL A 108 -2.08 -6.32 23.69
CA VAL A 108 -2.43 -4.92 23.94
C VAL A 108 -1.43 -4.04 23.19
N GLY A 109 -1.94 -3.13 22.36
CA GLY A 109 -1.06 -2.16 21.73
C GLY A 109 -1.56 -1.68 20.36
N ALA A 110 -0.81 -0.72 19.83
CA ALA A 110 -0.94 -0.24 18.46
C ALA A 110 0.27 -0.73 17.64
N GLN A 111 0.01 -1.33 16.50
CA GLN A 111 1.03 -1.78 15.57
C GLN A 111 0.75 -1.20 14.19
N SER A 112 1.78 -0.70 13.52
CA SER A 112 1.71 -0.30 12.12
C SER A 112 2.43 -1.31 11.25
N THR A 113 1.80 -1.71 10.16
CA THR A 113 2.31 -2.72 9.23
C THR A 113 2.02 -2.29 7.80
N ASP A 114 3.02 -2.35 6.93
CA ASP A 114 2.80 -2.22 5.49
C ASP A 114 2.32 -3.57 4.97
N VAL A 115 1.28 -3.56 4.13
CA VAL A 115 0.70 -4.76 3.55
C VAL A 115 0.70 -4.64 2.04
N ILE A 116 1.22 -5.67 1.36
CA ILE A 116 1.12 -5.82 -0.09
C ILE A 116 0.34 -7.09 -0.38
N LEU A 117 -0.66 -6.98 -1.26
CA LEU A 117 -1.45 -8.10 -1.71
C LEU A 117 -1.20 -8.29 -3.21
N VAL A 118 -0.75 -9.49 -3.59
CA VAL A 118 -0.55 -9.89 -4.97
C VAL A 118 -1.71 -10.80 -5.37
N PHE A 119 -2.53 -10.33 -6.28
CA PHE A 119 -3.68 -11.07 -6.81
C PHE A 119 -3.26 -11.86 -8.02
N ARG A 120 -3.53 -13.14 -8.01
CA ARG A 120 -3.22 -14.04 -9.12
C ARG A 120 -4.38 -14.17 -10.10
N THR A 121 -5.59 -13.87 -9.64
CA THR A 121 -6.81 -14.03 -10.41
C THR A 121 -7.71 -12.80 -10.31
N ARG A 122 -8.52 -12.57 -11.33
CA ARG A 122 -9.58 -11.56 -11.34
C ARG A 122 -10.55 -11.74 -10.18
N LYS A 123 -10.91 -12.97 -9.86
CA LYS A 123 -11.83 -13.32 -8.78
C LYS A 123 -11.32 -12.82 -7.42
N GLY A 124 -10.00 -12.88 -7.16
CA GLY A 124 -9.39 -12.33 -5.96
C GLY A 124 -9.62 -10.81 -5.82
N VAL A 125 -9.55 -10.07 -6.92
CA VAL A 125 -9.82 -8.61 -6.94
C VAL A 125 -11.30 -8.33 -6.72
N GLU A 126 -12.20 -9.07 -7.37
CA GLU A 126 -13.65 -8.91 -7.25
C GLU A 126 -14.13 -9.14 -5.81
N ARG A 127 -13.53 -10.08 -5.08
CA ARG A 127 -13.83 -10.29 -3.66
C ARG A 127 -13.52 -9.06 -2.81
N ILE A 128 -12.42 -8.38 -3.07
CA ILE A 128 -12.10 -7.12 -2.37
C ILE A 128 -13.09 -6.02 -2.73
N ALA A 129 -13.40 -5.87 -4.02
CA ALA A 129 -14.33 -4.86 -4.49
C ALA A 129 -15.73 -5.02 -3.87
N ASN A 130 -16.14 -6.27 -3.64
CA ASN A 130 -17.42 -6.62 -3.02
C ASN A 130 -17.41 -6.62 -1.47
N GLY A 131 -16.31 -6.21 -0.85
CA GLY A 131 -16.18 -6.23 0.61
C GLY A 131 -16.11 -7.63 1.24
N GLN A 132 -15.96 -8.68 0.44
CA GLN A 132 -15.92 -10.08 0.87
C GLN A 132 -14.51 -10.55 1.25
N PHE A 133 -13.65 -9.62 1.67
CA PHE A 133 -12.26 -9.92 1.95
C PHE A 133 -11.89 -9.54 3.39
N THR A 134 -11.45 -10.53 4.15
CA THR A 134 -10.90 -10.31 5.49
C THR A 134 -9.50 -10.89 5.57
N LEU A 135 -8.49 -10.01 5.64
CA LEU A 135 -7.10 -10.42 5.77
C LEU A 135 -6.90 -11.25 7.05
N GLY A 136 -6.41 -12.48 6.89
CA GLY A 136 -6.11 -13.39 8.00
C GLY A 136 -7.25 -14.33 8.41
N ALA A 137 -8.48 -14.13 7.87
CA ALA A 137 -9.59 -15.06 8.07
C ALA A 137 -10.02 -15.75 6.77
N ASP A 138 -9.59 -15.23 5.62
CA ASP A 138 -9.95 -15.78 4.31
C ASP A 138 -8.93 -16.85 3.91
N ALA A 139 -9.40 -18.10 3.72
CA ALA A 139 -8.58 -19.22 3.28
C ALA A 139 -7.98 -19.05 1.87
N SER A 140 -8.50 -18.12 1.08
CA SER A 140 -7.97 -17.78 -0.24
C SER A 140 -6.72 -16.92 -0.20
N VAL A 141 -6.30 -16.46 0.99
CA VAL A 141 -5.12 -15.63 1.19
C VAL A 141 -4.04 -16.41 1.90
N ALA A 142 -2.90 -16.55 1.25
CA ALA A 142 -1.71 -17.15 1.85
C ALA A 142 -0.64 -16.11 2.12
N ALA A 143 0.18 -16.35 3.15
CA ALA A 143 1.42 -15.60 3.33
C ALA A 143 2.38 -15.89 2.17
N GLY A 144 2.94 -14.85 1.58
CA GLY A 144 3.82 -14.97 0.43
C GLY A 144 5.13 -15.66 0.74
N PRO A 145 5.71 -16.38 -0.22
CA PRO A 145 7.09 -16.84 -0.15
C PRO A 145 8.02 -15.62 -0.21
N VAL A 146 9.09 -15.65 0.56
CA VAL A 146 10.10 -14.59 0.59
C VAL A 146 11.46 -15.11 0.12
N GLY A 147 12.23 -14.24 -0.55
CA GLY A 147 13.57 -14.58 -1.02
C GLY A 147 13.62 -15.23 -2.41
N ARG A 148 14.85 -15.57 -2.85
CA ARG A 148 15.13 -16.12 -4.17
C ARG A 148 14.93 -17.64 -4.25
N HIS A 149 14.93 -18.33 -3.12
CA HIS A 149 14.83 -19.78 -3.03
C HIS A 149 13.42 -20.17 -2.58
N THR A 150 12.59 -20.46 -3.55
CA THR A 150 11.28 -21.08 -3.34
C THR A 150 11.45 -22.60 -3.31
N SER A 151 11.67 -23.16 -2.13
CA SER A 151 11.66 -24.61 -1.96
C SER A 151 10.21 -25.13 -1.84
N VAL A 152 10.06 -26.39 -2.17
CA VAL A 152 8.90 -27.27 -2.38
C VAL A 152 7.67 -27.14 -1.43
N ALA A 153 7.73 -26.38 -0.33
CA ALA A 153 6.54 -26.06 0.49
C ALA A 153 5.53 -25.12 -0.24
N THR A 154 5.74 -24.95 -1.49
CA THR A 154 5.22 -23.90 -2.38
C THR A 154 3.89 -24.28 -3.01
N ASP A 155 3.58 -25.59 -3.17
CA ASP A 155 2.42 -26.01 -3.98
C ASP A 155 1.07 -25.56 -3.37
N ILE A 156 0.91 -25.64 -2.06
CA ILE A 156 -0.37 -25.25 -1.42
C ILE A 156 -0.51 -23.73 -1.37
N ARG A 157 0.60 -23.00 -1.23
CA ARG A 157 0.60 -21.53 -1.22
C ARG A 157 0.40 -20.95 -2.62
N PHE A 158 0.80 -21.67 -3.67
CA PHE A 158 0.56 -21.27 -5.06
C PHE A 158 -0.88 -21.48 -5.54
N GLN A 159 -1.70 -22.20 -4.79
CA GLN A 159 -3.14 -22.30 -5.10
C GLN A 159 -3.94 -21.11 -4.53
N ALA A 160 -3.38 -20.32 -3.63
CA ALA A 160 -4.06 -19.15 -3.10
C ALA A 160 -4.35 -18.11 -4.20
N GLU A 161 -5.55 -17.59 -4.23
CA GLU A 161 -5.96 -16.53 -5.17
C GLU A 161 -5.23 -15.21 -4.87
N VAL A 162 -4.88 -14.99 -3.61
CA VAL A 162 -4.21 -13.78 -3.13
C VAL A 162 -3.00 -14.18 -2.26
N VAL A 163 -1.87 -13.57 -2.51
CA VAL A 163 -0.64 -13.75 -1.73
C VAL A 163 -0.36 -12.45 -0.97
N SER A 164 -0.21 -12.52 0.34
CA SER A 164 0.02 -11.36 1.18
C SER A 164 1.45 -11.28 1.67
N TYR A 165 2.01 -10.10 1.60
CA TYR A 165 3.30 -9.72 2.19
C TYR A 165 3.07 -8.64 3.22
N SER A 166 3.71 -8.74 4.37
CA SER A 166 3.60 -7.75 5.43
C SER A 166 4.96 -7.40 6.01
N ARG A 167 5.15 -6.12 6.30
CA ARG A 167 6.32 -5.60 6.96
C ARG A 167 5.89 -4.76 8.16
N SER A 168 6.18 -5.23 9.37
CA SER A 168 5.93 -4.45 10.57
C SER A 168 6.90 -3.27 10.62
N ARG A 169 6.36 -2.08 10.85
CA ARG A 169 7.14 -0.91 11.26
C ARG A 169 7.14 -0.91 12.78
N GLY A 170 8.29 -1.15 13.39
CA GLY A 170 8.41 -1.02 14.83
C GLY A 170 8.07 0.40 15.24
N LEU A 171 7.13 0.55 16.15
CA LEU A 171 6.93 1.80 16.90
C LEU A 171 7.93 1.72 18.07
N PHE A 172 9.09 2.31 17.88
CA PHE A 172 10.05 2.62 18.93
C PHE A 172 10.26 4.11 18.99
#